data_773bb01cc169dcd9a26091e1ce7f750c
#
_entry.id   773bb01cc169dcd9a26091e1ce7f750c
#
_cell.length_a   1.000
_cell.length_b   1.000
_cell.length_c   1.000
_cell.angle_alpha   90.00
_cell.angle_beta   90.00
_cell.angle_gamma   90.00
#
_symmetry.space_group_name_H-M   'P 1'
#
loop_
_entity.id
_entity.type
_entity.pdbx_description
1 polymer ?
#
loop_
_entity_poly.entity_id
_entity_poly.type
_entity_poly.pdbx_seq_one_letter_code
_entity_poly.pdbx_strand_id
1 'polypeptide(L)'
;MMKVGSYSMSALAVVVFAVIFTAEASFHSQHVHAQSRGSDHESRVERGLEIAPVPLNLEGKNRELVGFGSYLVNGVAGCNDCHDAGPQTQFLPGGNPFFGEPAKVDPATYLGGGRDFGPLVPTPGSPHIVSRNLTPDKTGLPEGGRPFSEFLQILRTGVDLDHAHPPCFSTVTTNCLPPPFDGNLLQIMPWPTYANMSHHDIRAIYEYLAALPCIEGPPAPSILHNDCP
;
A
#
# COMPACT_ATOMS: atom_id res chain seq x y z
N MET A 1 -60.40 -22.14 58.06
CA MET A 1 -60.53 -22.23 56.62
C MET A 1 -59.48 -21.28 55.98
N MET A 2 -58.33 -21.83 55.60
CA MET A 2 -57.31 -21.02 54.92
C MET A 2 -57.41 -21.29 53.42
N LYS A 3 -57.57 -20.22 52.62
CA LYS A 3 -57.55 -20.26 51.16
C LYS A 3 -56.10 -20.24 50.68
N VAL A 4 -55.65 -21.28 50.09
CA VAL A 4 -54.35 -21.32 49.36
C VAL A 4 -54.56 -20.69 47.98
N GLY A 5 -53.88 -19.60 47.71
CA GLY A 5 -53.88 -18.95 46.37
C GLY A 5 -52.98 -19.71 45.39
N SER A 6 -53.58 -20.09 44.30
CA SER A 6 -52.89 -20.66 43.15
C SER A 6 -52.10 -19.56 42.43
N TYR A 7 -50.79 -19.57 42.46
CA TYR A 7 -49.96 -18.71 41.63
C TYR A 7 -49.68 -19.42 40.31
N SER A 8 -50.06 -18.74 39.24
CA SER A 8 -50.02 -19.18 37.85
C SER A 8 -48.57 -19.44 37.36
N MET A 9 -48.35 -20.65 36.87
CA MET A 9 -47.07 -21.05 36.20
C MET A 9 -46.81 -20.34 34.87
N SER A 10 -47.63 -19.37 34.49
CA SER A 10 -47.55 -18.72 33.15
C SER A 10 -46.45 -17.63 33.08
N ALA A 11 -45.97 -17.09 34.18
CA ALA A 11 -44.96 -16.01 34.16
C ALA A 11 -43.52 -16.51 33.91
N LEU A 12 -43.23 -17.76 34.31
CA LEU A 12 -41.85 -18.31 34.13
C LEU A 12 -41.59 -18.72 32.67
N ALA A 13 -42.60 -19.18 31.96
CA ALA A 13 -42.43 -19.60 30.55
C ALA A 13 -42.15 -18.44 29.60
N VAL A 14 -42.72 -17.27 29.86
CA VAL A 14 -42.52 -16.07 28.99
C VAL A 14 -41.11 -15.49 29.13
N VAL A 15 -40.49 -15.55 30.32
CA VAL A 15 -39.15 -15.02 30.53
C VAL A 15 -38.09 -15.96 29.88
N VAL A 16 -38.28 -17.27 29.91
CA VAL A 16 -37.36 -18.24 29.27
C VAL A 16 -37.41 -18.12 27.76
N PHE A 17 -38.59 -17.92 27.15
CA PHE A 17 -38.71 -17.71 25.70
C PHE A 17 -38.08 -16.39 25.23
N ALA A 18 -38.20 -15.30 26.02
CA ALA A 18 -37.61 -14.02 25.66
C ALA A 18 -36.06 -14.07 25.68
N VAL A 19 -35.45 -14.79 26.63
CA VAL A 19 -33.99 -14.95 26.74
C VAL A 19 -33.45 -15.80 25.61
N ILE A 20 -34.15 -16.86 25.19
CA ILE A 20 -33.71 -17.70 24.06
C ILE A 20 -33.79 -16.93 22.75
N PHE A 21 -34.84 -16.15 22.48
CA PHE A 21 -34.97 -15.34 21.27
C PHE A 21 -33.91 -14.25 21.15
N THR A 22 -33.52 -13.62 22.26
CA THR A 22 -32.47 -12.58 22.24
C THR A 22 -31.08 -13.17 22.04
N ALA A 23 -30.80 -14.38 22.53
CA ALA A 23 -29.52 -15.05 22.34
C ALA A 23 -29.34 -15.52 20.88
N GLU A 24 -30.37 -16.07 20.25
CA GLU A 24 -30.33 -16.47 18.83
C GLU A 24 -30.21 -15.27 17.89
N ALA A 25 -30.90 -14.16 18.14
CA ALA A 25 -30.79 -12.95 17.34
C ALA A 25 -29.39 -12.32 17.41
N SER A 26 -28.75 -12.35 18.59
CA SER A 26 -27.39 -11.85 18.78
C SER A 26 -26.34 -12.76 18.09
N PHE A 27 -26.52 -14.06 18.12
CA PHE A 27 -25.65 -15.03 17.43
C PHE A 27 -25.78 -14.91 15.90
N HIS A 28 -26.98 -14.75 15.39
CA HIS A 28 -27.23 -14.59 13.95
C HIS A 28 -26.65 -13.30 13.41
N SER A 29 -26.76 -12.19 14.15
CA SER A 29 -26.19 -10.90 13.78
C SER A 29 -24.66 -10.94 13.68
N GLN A 30 -23.98 -11.59 14.63
CA GLN A 30 -22.52 -11.74 14.59
C GLN A 30 -22.02 -12.60 13.43
N HIS A 31 -22.72 -13.68 13.08
CA HIS A 31 -22.37 -14.52 11.94
C HIS A 31 -22.56 -13.81 10.61
N VAL A 32 -23.61 -13.03 10.42
CA VAL A 32 -23.84 -12.25 9.20
C VAL A 32 -22.77 -11.19 9.00
N HIS A 33 -22.36 -10.48 10.08
CA HIS A 33 -21.30 -9.48 9.99
C HIS A 33 -19.91 -10.10 9.74
N ALA A 34 -19.63 -11.27 10.26
CA ALA A 34 -18.36 -11.98 10.00
C ALA A 34 -18.30 -12.49 8.55
N GLN A 35 -19.38 -13.03 8.01
CA GLN A 35 -19.46 -13.49 6.62
C GLN A 35 -19.36 -12.34 5.62
N SER A 36 -20.01 -11.19 5.86
CA SER A 36 -19.89 -10.02 4.98
C SER A 36 -18.46 -9.47 4.93
N ARG A 37 -17.78 -9.39 6.07
CA ARG A 37 -16.38 -8.94 6.10
C ARG A 37 -15.42 -9.89 5.38
N GLY A 38 -15.63 -11.21 5.50
CA GLY A 38 -14.87 -12.21 4.78
C GLY A 38 -15.06 -12.10 3.27
N SER A 39 -16.30 -11.93 2.81
CA SER A 39 -16.61 -11.78 1.38
C SER A 39 -16.06 -10.47 0.79
N ASP A 40 -16.09 -9.37 1.54
CA ASP A 40 -15.55 -8.10 1.09
C ASP A 40 -14.01 -8.15 0.97
N HIS A 41 -13.34 -8.79 1.90
CA HIS A 41 -11.90 -8.98 1.84
C HIS A 41 -11.51 -9.88 0.67
N GLU A 42 -12.17 -11.04 0.52
CA GLU A 42 -11.99 -11.96 -0.59
C GLU A 42 -12.17 -11.26 -1.94
N SER A 43 -13.22 -10.44 -2.09
CA SER A 43 -13.48 -9.69 -3.32
C SER A 43 -12.35 -8.69 -3.66
N ARG A 44 -11.72 -8.08 -2.66
CA ARG A 44 -10.56 -7.19 -2.86
C ARG A 44 -9.31 -7.95 -3.26
N VAL A 45 -9.07 -9.13 -2.68
CA VAL A 45 -7.96 -10.02 -3.06
C VAL A 45 -8.06 -10.42 -4.52
N GLU A 46 -9.22 -10.96 -4.93
CA GLU A 46 -9.45 -11.38 -6.32
C GLU A 46 -9.38 -10.18 -7.28
N ARG A 47 -10.01 -9.07 -6.92
CA ARG A 47 -9.92 -7.84 -7.71
C ARG A 47 -8.48 -7.36 -7.85
N GLY A 48 -7.69 -7.41 -6.79
CA GLY A 48 -6.28 -7.03 -6.83
C GLY A 48 -5.46 -7.90 -7.78
N LEU A 49 -5.67 -9.21 -7.79
CA LEU A 49 -5.00 -10.12 -8.73
C LEU A 49 -5.44 -9.88 -10.18
N GLU A 50 -6.70 -9.53 -10.40
CA GLU A 50 -7.25 -9.22 -11.73
C GLU A 50 -6.65 -7.93 -12.32
N ILE A 51 -6.48 -6.88 -11.49
CA ILE A 51 -5.99 -5.57 -11.94
C ILE A 51 -4.46 -5.42 -11.91
N ALA A 52 -3.72 -6.45 -11.47
CA ALA A 52 -2.27 -6.41 -11.51
C ALA A 52 -1.79 -6.25 -12.97
N PRO A 53 -1.04 -5.18 -13.31
CA PRO A 53 -0.72 -4.90 -14.71
C PRO A 53 0.43 -5.74 -15.26
N VAL A 54 1.12 -6.49 -14.39
CA VAL A 54 2.26 -7.35 -14.74
C VAL A 54 2.08 -8.75 -14.15
N PRO A 55 2.71 -9.79 -14.72
CA PRO A 55 2.72 -11.13 -14.15
C PRO A 55 3.33 -11.12 -12.74
N LEU A 56 2.69 -11.80 -11.78
CA LEU A 56 3.14 -11.88 -10.40
C LEU A 56 3.84 -13.22 -10.14
N ASN A 57 5.00 -13.18 -9.48
CA ASN A 57 5.63 -14.37 -8.94
C ASN A 57 4.99 -14.72 -7.58
N LEU A 58 4.14 -15.73 -7.56
CA LEU A 58 3.44 -16.19 -6.36
C LEU A 58 4.14 -17.38 -5.67
N GLU A 59 5.28 -17.85 -6.20
CA GLU A 59 6.00 -18.99 -5.62
C GLU A 59 6.50 -18.65 -4.21
N GLY A 60 6.09 -19.45 -3.23
CA GLY A 60 6.45 -19.26 -1.82
C GLY A 60 5.80 -18.06 -1.13
N LYS A 61 4.88 -17.34 -1.80
CA LYS A 61 4.23 -16.14 -1.28
C LYS A 61 2.79 -16.40 -0.83
N ASN A 62 2.32 -15.58 0.09
CA ASN A 62 0.91 -15.60 0.51
C ASN A 62 0.05 -14.88 -0.55
N ARG A 63 -0.71 -15.67 -1.35
CA ARG A 63 -1.58 -15.18 -2.43
C ARG A 63 -2.59 -14.13 -1.95
N GLU A 64 -3.11 -14.29 -0.73
CA GLU A 64 -4.08 -13.36 -0.13
C GLU A 64 -3.43 -11.99 0.12
N LEU A 65 -2.25 -11.96 0.75
CA LEU A 65 -1.50 -10.71 0.97
C LEU A 65 -1.09 -10.07 -0.34
N VAL A 66 -0.60 -10.84 -1.32
CA VAL A 66 -0.21 -10.31 -2.63
C VAL A 66 -1.41 -9.72 -3.37
N GLY A 67 -2.56 -10.41 -3.40
CA GLY A 67 -3.76 -9.92 -4.04
C GLY A 67 -4.31 -8.67 -3.36
N PHE A 68 -4.39 -8.66 -2.03
CA PHE A 68 -4.83 -7.47 -1.30
C PHE A 68 -3.85 -6.31 -1.45
N GLY A 69 -2.54 -6.57 -1.44
CA GLY A 69 -1.51 -5.56 -1.71
C GLY A 69 -1.63 -4.95 -3.10
N SER A 70 -1.88 -5.77 -4.13
CA SER A 70 -2.19 -5.30 -5.48
C SER A 70 -3.41 -4.38 -5.51
N TYR A 71 -4.49 -4.75 -4.82
CA TYR A 71 -5.67 -3.90 -4.69
C TYR A 71 -5.34 -2.54 -4.07
N LEU A 72 -4.53 -2.53 -3.01
CA LEU A 72 -4.11 -1.29 -2.36
C LEU A 72 -3.23 -0.43 -3.27
N VAL A 73 -2.25 -1.02 -3.95
CA VAL A 73 -1.30 -0.31 -4.82
C VAL A 73 -1.97 0.24 -6.07
N ASN A 74 -2.79 -0.57 -6.75
CA ASN A 74 -3.37 -0.21 -8.05
C ASN A 74 -4.76 0.40 -7.98
N GLY A 75 -5.56 0.02 -6.97
CA GLY A 75 -6.97 0.44 -6.88
C GLY A 75 -7.23 1.55 -5.86
N VAL A 76 -6.30 1.79 -4.93
CA VAL A 76 -6.52 2.73 -3.82
C VAL A 76 -5.46 3.81 -3.75
N ALA A 77 -4.18 3.43 -3.67
CA ALA A 77 -3.09 4.38 -3.42
C ALA A 77 -2.48 4.97 -4.70
N GLY A 78 -2.66 4.34 -5.87
CA GLY A 78 -2.14 4.84 -7.14
C GLY A 78 -0.61 5.00 -7.15
N CYS A 79 0.12 4.04 -6.57
CA CYS A 79 1.57 4.16 -6.39
C CYS A 79 2.31 4.38 -7.71
N ASN A 80 1.84 3.76 -8.80
CA ASN A 80 2.45 3.90 -10.12
C ASN A 80 2.34 5.31 -10.70
N ASP A 81 1.37 6.13 -10.26
CA ASP A 81 1.23 7.51 -10.74
C ASP A 81 2.44 8.37 -10.37
N CYS A 82 3.18 7.97 -9.35
CA CYS A 82 4.41 8.62 -8.91
C CYS A 82 5.66 7.77 -9.14
N HIS A 83 5.56 6.44 -9.08
CA HIS A 83 6.70 5.52 -9.16
C HIS A 83 6.86 4.89 -10.54
N ASP A 84 6.60 5.67 -11.60
CA ASP A 84 6.99 5.39 -12.99
C ASP A 84 8.06 6.40 -13.46
N ALA A 85 8.54 6.26 -14.70
CA ALA A 85 9.52 7.19 -15.27
C ALA A 85 8.89 8.50 -15.82
N GLY A 86 7.60 8.72 -15.57
CA GLY A 86 6.84 9.91 -15.94
C GLY A 86 5.63 9.64 -16.84
N PRO A 87 4.74 10.64 -17.02
CA PRO A 87 3.46 10.44 -17.69
C PRO A 87 3.54 9.90 -19.13
N GLN A 88 4.66 10.12 -19.82
CA GLN A 88 4.86 9.61 -21.18
C GLN A 88 5.16 8.12 -21.25
N THR A 89 5.60 7.51 -20.14
CA THR A 89 6.02 6.10 -20.07
C THR A 89 5.10 5.25 -19.21
N GLN A 90 4.17 5.86 -18.49
CA GLN A 90 3.23 5.16 -17.62
C GLN A 90 2.31 4.21 -18.39
N PHE A 91 1.95 4.58 -19.62
CA PHE A 91 1.03 3.80 -20.45
C PHE A 91 1.64 3.44 -21.79
N LEU A 92 1.29 2.26 -22.29
CA LEU A 92 1.58 1.87 -23.67
C LEU A 92 0.86 2.78 -24.68
N PRO A 93 1.35 2.91 -25.91
CA PRO A 93 0.65 3.62 -26.96
C PRO A 93 -0.78 3.09 -27.17
N GLY A 94 -1.78 3.96 -27.18
CA GLY A 94 -3.20 3.59 -27.24
C GLY A 94 -3.76 3.00 -25.95
N GLY A 95 -3.13 3.28 -24.81
CA GLY A 95 -3.51 2.78 -23.50
C GLY A 95 -3.64 3.84 -22.43
N ASN A 96 -3.67 5.12 -22.79
CA ASN A 96 -3.78 6.21 -21.82
C ASN A 96 -5.24 6.57 -21.53
N PRO A 97 -5.78 6.27 -20.32
CA PRO A 97 -7.17 6.54 -19.98
C PRO A 97 -7.51 8.03 -19.94
N PHE A 98 -6.53 8.91 -19.73
CA PHE A 98 -6.74 10.35 -19.77
C PHE A 98 -7.02 10.87 -21.20
N PHE A 99 -6.75 10.04 -22.22
CA PHE A 99 -7.10 10.31 -23.62
C PHE A 99 -8.38 9.58 -24.06
N GLY A 100 -9.10 8.94 -23.11
CA GLY A 100 -10.30 8.15 -23.37
C GLY A 100 -10.02 6.75 -23.90
N GLU A 101 -8.80 6.25 -23.77
CA GLU A 101 -8.37 4.92 -24.20
C GLU A 101 -8.53 3.90 -23.06
N PRO A 102 -8.68 2.58 -23.33
CA PRO A 102 -8.60 1.57 -22.31
C PRO A 102 -7.22 1.56 -21.62
N ALA A 103 -7.19 1.61 -20.28
CA ALA A 103 -5.95 1.66 -19.53
C ALA A 103 -5.04 0.45 -19.84
N LYS A 104 -3.81 0.73 -20.28
CA LYS A 104 -2.76 -0.28 -20.51
C LYS A 104 -1.45 0.25 -19.97
N VAL A 105 -1.18 -0.09 -18.71
CA VAL A 105 0.08 0.28 -18.04
C VAL A 105 1.28 -0.34 -18.78
N ASP A 106 2.38 0.40 -18.89
CA ASP A 106 3.61 -0.12 -19.50
C ASP A 106 4.33 -1.02 -18.47
N PRO A 107 4.46 -2.31 -18.72
CA PRO A 107 5.13 -3.23 -17.79
C PRO A 107 6.63 -2.96 -17.66
N ALA A 108 7.26 -2.28 -18.60
CA ALA A 108 8.71 -2.00 -18.57
C ALA A 108 9.07 -0.88 -17.59
N THR A 109 8.10 -0.06 -17.20
CA THR A 109 8.30 1.09 -16.29
C THR A 109 7.48 0.98 -15.00
N TYR A 110 6.60 -0.01 -14.93
CA TYR A 110 5.66 -0.17 -13.82
C TYR A 110 6.36 -0.28 -12.47
N LEU A 111 6.16 0.75 -11.61
CA LEU A 111 6.79 0.90 -10.29
C LEU A 111 8.34 0.93 -10.32
N GLY A 112 8.94 1.13 -11.49
CA GLY A 112 10.40 1.23 -11.67
C GLY A 112 11.00 2.57 -11.23
N GLY A 113 10.18 3.53 -10.82
CA GLY A 113 10.63 4.85 -10.39
C GLY A 113 11.13 5.73 -11.54
N GLY A 114 11.79 6.82 -11.19
CA GLY A 114 12.43 7.72 -12.16
C GLY A 114 11.62 8.97 -12.52
N ARG A 115 10.42 9.15 -11.96
CA ARG A 115 9.67 10.39 -12.15
C ARG A 115 10.36 11.53 -11.44
N ASP A 116 10.76 12.53 -12.21
CA ASP A 116 11.36 13.77 -11.72
C ASP A 116 10.26 14.79 -11.44
N PHE A 117 10.11 15.18 -10.18
CA PHE A 117 9.17 16.20 -9.71
C PHE A 117 9.78 17.60 -9.71
N GLY A 118 11.03 17.73 -10.13
CA GLY A 118 11.77 18.97 -10.07
C GLY A 118 12.27 19.34 -8.66
N PRO A 119 12.87 20.53 -8.51
CA PRO A 119 13.37 21.02 -7.24
C PRO A 119 12.23 21.57 -6.38
N LEU A 120 12.31 21.36 -5.04
CA LEU A 120 11.32 21.90 -4.09
C LEU A 120 11.42 23.42 -3.94
N VAL A 121 12.57 24.01 -4.24
CA VAL A 121 12.82 25.45 -4.23
C VAL A 121 13.47 25.87 -5.53
N PRO A 122 13.09 27.03 -6.13
CA PRO A 122 13.61 27.50 -7.40
C PRO A 122 15.01 28.15 -7.27
N THR A 123 15.90 27.54 -6.48
CA THR A 123 17.25 28.04 -6.25
C THR A 123 18.22 27.21 -7.09
N PRO A 124 19.18 27.82 -7.82
CA PRO A 124 20.21 27.09 -8.54
C PRO A 124 20.95 26.11 -7.63
N GLY A 125 21.04 24.83 -8.06
CA GLY A 125 21.67 23.77 -7.29
C GLY A 125 20.75 23.04 -6.31
N SER A 126 19.47 23.42 -6.21
CA SER A 126 18.49 22.63 -5.44
C SER A 126 18.34 21.25 -6.05
N PRO A 127 18.28 20.17 -5.24
CA PRO A 127 18.13 18.83 -5.75
C PRO A 127 16.73 18.61 -6.35
N HIS A 128 16.70 17.83 -7.42
CA HIS A 128 15.46 17.31 -7.96
C HIS A 128 14.97 16.13 -7.11
N ILE A 129 13.70 16.09 -6.81
CA ILE A 129 13.08 14.97 -6.13
C ILE A 129 12.67 13.95 -7.17
N VAL A 130 13.26 12.76 -7.10
CA VAL A 130 12.99 11.66 -8.04
C VAL A 130 12.39 10.47 -7.30
N SER A 131 11.34 9.86 -7.86
CA SER A 131 10.70 8.67 -7.27
C SER A 131 11.60 7.45 -7.35
N ARG A 132 11.59 6.61 -6.30
CA ARG A 132 12.38 5.39 -6.18
C ARG A 132 11.81 4.25 -7.03
N ASN A 133 12.69 3.33 -7.42
CA ASN A 133 12.32 2.02 -7.93
C ASN A 133 11.80 1.15 -6.77
N LEU A 134 10.55 0.70 -6.88
CA LEU A 134 9.88 -0.12 -5.85
C LEU A 134 9.91 -1.62 -6.18
N THR A 135 10.43 -2.01 -7.33
CA THR A 135 10.49 -3.41 -7.74
C THR A 135 11.54 -4.17 -6.93
N PRO A 136 11.46 -5.51 -6.85
CA PRO A 136 12.44 -6.30 -6.11
C PRO A 136 13.79 -6.36 -6.83
N ASP A 137 14.85 -6.57 -6.05
CA ASP A 137 16.18 -6.91 -6.54
C ASP A 137 16.38 -8.45 -6.63
N LYS A 138 17.63 -8.89 -6.84
CA LYS A 138 18.02 -10.32 -6.89
C LYS A 138 17.73 -11.09 -5.60
N THR A 139 17.52 -10.43 -4.47
CA THR A 139 17.13 -11.07 -3.19
C THR A 139 15.63 -11.36 -3.12
N GLY A 140 14.84 -10.80 -4.03
CA GLY A 140 13.39 -10.88 -4.05
C GLY A 140 12.72 -9.93 -3.06
N LEU A 141 13.48 -9.02 -2.42
CA LEU A 141 12.95 -7.98 -1.55
C LEU A 141 12.72 -6.69 -2.36
N PRO A 142 11.62 -5.97 -2.13
CA PRO A 142 11.29 -4.76 -2.88
C PRO A 142 12.20 -3.58 -2.53
N GLU A 143 12.08 -2.50 -3.31
CA GLU A 143 12.83 -1.25 -3.11
C GLU A 143 14.34 -1.49 -2.95
N GLY A 144 14.92 -2.22 -3.92
CA GLY A 144 16.36 -2.47 -3.94
C GLY A 144 16.88 -3.42 -2.85
N GLY A 145 16.07 -4.39 -2.42
CA GLY A 145 16.47 -5.37 -1.40
C GLY A 145 16.12 -4.97 0.04
N ARG A 146 15.21 -4.03 0.21
CA ARG A 146 14.84 -3.48 1.52
C ARG A 146 14.02 -4.46 2.35
N PRO A 147 14.40 -4.76 3.61
CA PRO A 147 13.62 -5.63 4.50
C PRO A 147 12.33 -4.94 4.96
N PHE A 148 11.31 -5.74 5.30
CA PHE A 148 10.00 -5.23 5.71
C PHE A 148 10.05 -4.24 6.89
N SER A 149 10.96 -4.43 7.84
CA SER A 149 11.12 -3.53 9.00
C SER A 149 11.47 -2.10 8.58
N GLU A 150 12.35 -1.94 7.60
CA GLU A 150 12.75 -0.64 7.06
C GLU A 150 11.64 -0.04 6.20
N PHE A 151 11.02 -0.84 5.31
CA PHE A 151 9.85 -0.42 4.54
C PHE A 151 8.72 0.09 5.45
N LEU A 152 8.42 -0.64 6.53
CA LEU A 152 7.45 -0.21 7.53
C LEU A 152 7.85 1.09 8.21
N GLN A 153 9.12 1.25 8.58
CA GLN A 153 9.65 2.48 9.17
C GLN A 153 9.47 3.67 8.23
N ILE A 154 9.83 3.52 6.96
CA ILE A 154 9.65 4.57 5.93
C ILE A 154 8.20 5.01 5.85
N LEU A 155 7.25 4.08 5.69
CA LEU A 155 5.84 4.43 5.58
C LEU A 155 5.24 5.01 6.86
N ARG A 156 5.80 4.68 8.04
CA ARG A 156 5.34 5.21 9.33
C ARG A 156 5.89 6.58 9.66
N THR A 157 7.13 6.86 9.29
CA THR A 157 7.87 8.04 9.78
C THR A 157 8.34 8.96 8.67
N GLY A 158 8.30 8.51 7.42
CA GLY A 158 8.82 9.25 6.28
C GLY A 158 10.35 9.33 6.23
N VAL A 159 11.07 8.61 7.08
CA VAL A 159 12.53 8.67 7.10
C VAL A 159 13.13 8.30 5.73
N ASP A 160 14.08 9.11 5.27
CA ASP A 160 14.88 8.81 4.08
C ASP A 160 16.12 8.01 4.49
N LEU A 161 16.04 6.69 4.40
CA LEU A 161 17.15 5.80 4.75
C LEU A 161 18.30 5.85 3.72
N ASP A 162 18.06 6.33 2.51
CA ASP A 162 19.09 6.48 1.47
C ASP A 162 19.84 7.81 1.59
N HIS A 163 19.35 8.73 2.42
CA HIS A 163 19.91 10.07 2.57
C HIS A 163 20.15 10.77 1.23
N ALA A 164 19.22 10.62 0.30
CA ALA A 164 19.35 11.13 -1.05
C ALA A 164 19.54 12.65 -1.08
N HIS A 165 18.93 13.38 -0.15
CA HIS A 165 18.96 14.83 -0.05
C HIS A 165 19.14 15.28 1.40
N PRO A 166 20.36 15.21 1.97
CA PRO A 166 20.61 15.57 3.37
C PRO A 166 20.26 17.04 3.64
N PRO A 167 20.03 17.43 4.91
CA PRO A 167 19.83 18.84 5.27
C PRO A 167 21.01 19.71 4.87
N CYS A 168 20.75 20.94 4.38
CA CYS A 168 21.80 21.91 4.15
C CYS A 168 22.40 22.39 5.48
N PHE A 169 23.70 22.27 5.62
CA PHE A 169 24.49 22.93 6.66
C PHE A 169 24.98 24.30 6.13
N SER A 170 25.75 25.02 6.92
CA SER A 170 26.21 26.39 6.64
C SER A 170 26.96 26.60 5.32
N THR A 171 27.40 25.56 4.66
CA THR A 171 27.91 25.56 3.29
C THR A 171 26.89 24.86 2.40
N VAL A 172 26.25 25.60 1.51
CA VAL A 172 25.29 25.05 0.54
C VAL A 172 26.05 24.12 -0.41
N THR A 173 25.77 22.82 -0.31
CA THR A 173 26.17 21.84 -1.32
C THR A 173 25.05 21.69 -2.34
N THR A 174 25.38 21.27 -3.56
CA THR A 174 24.42 21.18 -4.68
C THR A 174 23.37 20.08 -4.53
N ASN A 175 23.35 19.33 -3.41
CA ASN A 175 22.44 18.18 -3.21
C ASN A 175 21.80 18.14 -1.82
N CYS A 176 21.66 19.29 -1.17
CA CYS A 176 21.02 19.36 0.15
C CYS A 176 19.67 20.08 0.09
N LEU A 177 18.79 19.78 1.02
CA LEU A 177 17.52 20.49 1.20
C LEU A 177 17.65 21.60 2.24
N PRO A 178 17.32 22.87 1.86
CA PRO A 178 17.35 23.97 2.80
C PRO A 178 16.09 24.00 3.68
N PRO A 179 16.14 24.62 4.87
CA PRO A 179 14.94 24.92 5.63
C PRO A 179 13.88 25.65 4.77
N PRO A 180 12.58 25.38 4.98
CA PRO A 180 11.98 24.59 6.07
C PRO A 180 11.93 23.09 5.86
N PHE A 181 12.51 22.55 4.78
CA PHE A 181 12.49 21.12 4.49
C PHE A 181 13.45 20.36 5.42
N ASP A 182 13.01 19.21 5.91
CA ASP A 182 13.89 18.27 6.61
C ASP A 182 14.42 17.23 5.62
N GLY A 183 15.71 17.31 5.29
CA GLY A 183 16.37 16.37 4.37
C GLY A 183 16.54 14.95 4.92
N ASN A 184 16.18 14.69 6.18
CA ASN A 184 16.10 13.34 6.71
C ASN A 184 14.76 12.65 6.41
N LEU A 185 13.80 13.38 5.82
CA LEU A 185 12.47 12.87 5.49
C LEU A 185 12.23 12.88 3.99
N LEU A 186 11.49 11.88 3.52
CA LEU A 186 11.01 11.81 2.15
C LEU A 186 10.13 13.02 1.86
N GLN A 187 10.42 13.69 0.75
CA GLN A 187 9.63 14.80 0.26
C GLN A 187 8.65 14.31 -0.82
N ILE A 188 7.52 15.02 -0.99
CA ILE A 188 6.46 14.74 -1.98
C ILE A 188 5.67 13.47 -1.68
N MET A 189 6.34 12.34 -1.39
CA MET A 189 5.65 11.09 -1.04
C MET A 189 4.68 11.31 0.13
N PRO A 190 3.39 10.91 0.02
CA PRO A 190 2.37 11.19 1.04
C PRO A 190 2.45 10.22 2.23
N TRP A 191 3.66 9.97 2.76
CA TRP A 191 3.89 9.10 3.92
C TRP A 191 3.06 9.50 5.16
N PRO A 192 2.73 10.79 5.43
CA PRO A 192 1.87 11.14 6.58
C PRO A 192 0.47 10.52 6.47
N THR A 193 -0.02 10.29 5.25
CA THR A 193 -1.27 9.56 5.01
C THR A 193 -1.08 8.07 5.22
N TYR A 194 -0.03 7.48 4.66
CA TYR A 194 0.28 6.06 4.78
C TYR A 194 0.66 5.62 6.19
N ALA A 195 1.16 6.55 7.01
CA ALA A 195 1.42 6.32 8.44
C ALA A 195 0.17 5.86 9.22
N ASN A 196 -1.03 6.13 8.71
CA ASN A 196 -2.30 5.72 9.32
C ASN A 196 -2.82 4.35 8.84
N MET A 197 -2.17 3.72 7.86
CA MET A 197 -2.54 2.39 7.39
C MET A 197 -2.32 1.34 8.49
N SER A 198 -3.11 0.26 8.49
CA SER A 198 -2.85 -0.84 9.40
C SER A 198 -1.50 -1.52 9.11
N HIS A 199 -0.95 -2.25 10.09
CA HIS A 199 0.26 -3.06 9.85
C HIS A 199 0.02 -4.12 8.76
N HIS A 200 -1.20 -4.67 8.71
CA HIS A 200 -1.62 -5.65 7.70
C HIS A 200 -1.61 -5.05 6.30
N ASP A 201 -2.11 -3.81 6.12
CA ASP A 201 -2.15 -3.15 4.81
C ASP A 201 -0.73 -2.88 4.29
N ILE A 202 0.15 -2.34 5.15
CA ILE A 202 1.56 -2.10 4.77
C ILE A 202 2.26 -3.42 4.44
N ARG A 203 1.96 -4.50 5.19
CA ARG A 203 2.51 -5.82 4.90
C ARG A 203 2.00 -6.36 3.56
N ALA A 204 0.73 -6.18 3.24
CA ALA A 204 0.17 -6.60 1.96
C ALA A 204 0.80 -5.84 0.79
N ILE A 205 1.00 -4.53 0.90
CA ILE A 205 1.72 -3.74 -0.10
C ILE A 205 3.13 -4.30 -0.31
N TYR A 206 3.88 -4.54 0.76
CA TYR A 206 5.23 -5.09 0.70
C TYR A 206 5.27 -6.45 -0.01
N GLU A 207 4.37 -7.38 0.33
CA GLU A 207 4.29 -8.71 -0.30
C GLU A 207 3.94 -8.62 -1.79
N TYR A 208 3.09 -7.67 -2.17
CA TYR A 208 2.79 -7.40 -3.57
C TYR A 208 4.02 -6.89 -4.32
N LEU A 209 4.71 -5.88 -3.78
CA LEU A 209 5.92 -5.33 -4.39
C LEU A 209 7.00 -6.41 -4.56
N ALA A 210 7.16 -7.29 -3.56
CA ALA A 210 8.07 -8.44 -3.63
C ALA A 210 7.66 -9.51 -4.65
N ALA A 211 6.41 -9.48 -5.14
CA ALA A 211 5.92 -10.42 -6.16
C ALA A 211 6.07 -9.89 -7.60
N LEU A 212 6.52 -8.65 -7.77
CA LEU A 212 6.72 -8.03 -9.08
C LEU A 212 7.96 -8.57 -9.79
N PRO A 213 8.03 -8.48 -11.13
CA PRO A 213 9.28 -8.66 -11.84
C PRO A 213 10.28 -7.55 -11.47
N CYS A 214 11.57 -7.88 -11.43
CA CYS A 214 12.62 -6.91 -11.23
C CYS A 214 12.74 -5.98 -12.43
N ILE A 215 12.90 -4.68 -12.17
CA ILE A 215 13.32 -3.68 -13.18
C ILE A 215 14.67 -3.14 -12.73
N GLU A 216 15.69 -3.31 -13.55
CA GLU A 216 17.07 -2.93 -13.20
C GLU A 216 17.21 -1.42 -13.01
N GLY A 217 16.56 -0.64 -13.87
CA GLY A 217 16.68 0.82 -13.86
C GLY A 217 18.06 1.34 -14.32
N PRO A 218 18.26 2.67 -14.34
CA PRO A 218 19.55 3.26 -14.68
C PRO A 218 20.56 3.09 -13.54
N PRO A 219 21.89 3.09 -13.82
CA PRO A 219 22.93 2.90 -12.79
C PRO A 219 23.02 4.07 -11.79
N ALA A 220 22.41 5.21 -12.07
CA ALA A 220 22.39 6.38 -11.20
C ALA A 220 21.11 7.21 -11.42
N PRO A 221 20.55 7.82 -10.36
CA PRO A 221 20.97 7.68 -8.95
C PRO A 221 20.65 6.27 -8.40
N SER A 222 21.36 5.85 -7.35
CA SER A 222 21.24 4.50 -6.76
C SER A 222 19.83 4.09 -6.37
N ILE A 223 18.98 5.04 -5.99
CA ILE A 223 17.56 4.80 -5.66
C ILE A 223 16.71 4.29 -6.84
N LEU A 224 17.25 4.31 -8.07
CA LEU A 224 16.60 3.80 -9.28
C LEU A 224 17.15 2.45 -9.73
N HIS A 225 18.33 2.05 -9.22
CA HIS A 225 19.02 0.85 -9.67
C HIS A 225 18.73 -0.32 -8.75
N ASN A 226 18.30 -1.42 -9.35
CA ASN A 226 18.18 -2.73 -8.70
C ASN A 226 19.16 -3.71 -9.37
N ASP A 227 19.79 -4.55 -8.55
CA ASP A 227 20.53 -5.71 -9.04
C ASP A 227 19.51 -6.82 -9.40
N CYS A 228 19.09 -6.91 -10.64
CA CYS A 228 18.21 -8.01 -11.09
C CYS A 228 18.93 -9.35 -11.13
N PRO A 229 18.20 -10.50 -10.99
CA PRO A 229 18.78 -11.84 -11.07
C PRO A 229 19.34 -12.17 -12.46
#